data_575db699ba1fa4b3f7d9a6c980e34ca9
#
_entry.id   575db699ba1fa4b3f7d9a6c980e34ca9
#
_cell.length_a   1.000
_cell.length_b   1.000
_cell.length_c   1.000
_cell.angle_alpha   90.00
_cell.angle_beta   90.00
_cell.angle_gamma   90.00
#
_symmetry.space_group_name_H-M   'P 1'
#
loop_
_entity.id
_entity.type
_entity.pdbx_description
1 polymer ?
#
loop_
_entity_poly.entity_id
_entity_poly.type
_entity_poly.pdbx_seq_one_letter_code
_entity_poly.pdbx_strand_id
1 'polypeptide(L)'
;MNNKCVFFRNNRKKNLSFLMLIIPLFITGCVYKPEGPYLPAQVMVVSDQVCLLIRPQGDEKIIRLDINEIGSVNKRLLTQTFTPEQSAVSRGHCISTQNYPFRSGYAYTALITVGSEIQRRLNIHPGTRNFEIRFHLTNYFGGLKATEI
;
A
#
# COMPACT_ATOMS: atom_id res chain seq x y z
N MET A 1 6.90 -5.38 15.94
CA MET A 1 5.67 -4.60 16.14
C MET A 1 5.67 -4.11 17.59
N ASN A 2 6.14 -2.89 17.84
CA ASN A 2 6.13 -2.29 19.18
C ASN A 2 5.16 -1.11 19.16
N ASN A 3 3.91 -1.39 19.55
CA ASN A 3 2.91 -0.36 19.79
C ASN A 3 3.20 0.30 21.14
N LYS A 4 3.84 1.48 21.13
CA LYS A 4 3.93 2.33 22.32
C LYS A 4 2.67 3.20 22.39
N CYS A 5 1.71 2.77 23.18
CA CYS A 5 0.63 3.64 23.62
C CYS A 5 1.16 4.56 24.73
N VAL A 6 1.12 5.86 24.51
CA VAL A 6 1.50 6.86 25.52
C VAL A 6 0.29 7.14 26.40
N PHE A 7 0.36 6.72 27.65
CA PHE A 7 -0.63 7.01 28.69
C PHE A 7 -0.39 8.42 29.26
N PHE A 8 -1.26 9.36 28.99
CA PHE A 8 -1.29 10.62 29.74
C PHE A 8 -2.02 10.44 31.07
N ARG A 9 -1.25 10.39 32.14
CA ARG A 9 -1.77 10.34 33.51
C ARG A 9 -2.03 11.77 34.00
N ASN A 10 -3.26 12.19 34.00
CA ASN A 10 -3.67 13.49 34.55
C ASN A 10 -3.94 13.35 36.06
N ASN A 11 -3.06 13.95 36.87
CA ASN A 11 -3.14 13.95 38.33
C ASN A 11 -3.81 15.26 38.76
N ARG A 12 -5.10 15.26 39.07
CA ARG A 12 -5.74 16.36 39.78
C ARG A 12 -6.42 15.87 41.05
N LYS A 13 -5.95 16.44 42.17
CA LYS A 13 -6.47 16.26 43.51
C LYS A 13 -7.88 16.85 43.67
N LYS A 14 -8.72 16.08 44.36
CA LYS A 14 -9.87 16.36 45.23
C LYS A 14 -10.53 17.74 45.16
N ASN A 15 -11.80 17.78 44.72
CA ASN A 15 -12.87 18.36 45.49
C ASN A 15 -14.20 17.70 45.11
N LEU A 16 -14.87 17.29 46.15
CA LEU A 16 -16.14 16.58 46.22
C LEU A 16 -17.25 17.61 46.00
N SER A 17 -18.05 17.48 44.97
CA SER A 17 -19.48 17.73 45.03
C SER A 17 -20.18 17.45 43.70
N PHE A 18 -21.11 16.54 43.76
CA PHE A 18 -22.37 16.41 43.04
C PHE A 18 -22.37 16.33 41.50
N LEU A 19 -22.64 15.14 41.05
CA LEU A 19 -23.59 14.77 40.00
C LEU A 19 -23.36 15.41 38.63
N MET A 20 -22.55 14.76 37.81
CA MET A 20 -22.93 14.45 36.43
C MET A 20 -22.01 13.37 35.89
N LEU A 21 -22.59 12.23 35.65
CA LEU A 21 -22.01 11.08 35.02
C LEU A 21 -21.73 11.43 33.53
N ILE A 22 -20.67 12.17 33.26
CA ILE A 22 -20.16 12.30 31.90
C ILE A 22 -18.97 11.38 31.84
N ILE A 23 -19.21 10.17 31.35
CA ILE A 23 -18.16 9.24 30.92
C ILE A 23 -17.54 9.88 29.67
N PRO A 24 -16.29 10.39 29.73
CA PRO A 24 -15.60 10.70 28.51
C PRO A 24 -15.28 9.36 27.84
N LEU A 25 -16.02 9.04 26.79
CA LEU A 25 -15.60 8.02 25.83
C LEU A 25 -14.24 8.46 25.30
N PHE A 26 -13.20 7.92 25.89
CA PHE A 26 -11.86 7.96 25.26
C PHE A 26 -11.92 7.10 24.02
N ILE A 27 -12.33 7.72 22.90
CA ILE A 27 -12.12 7.15 21.59
C ILE A 27 -10.61 7.24 21.36
N THR A 28 -9.87 6.25 21.81
CA THR A 28 -8.50 6.04 21.42
C THR A 28 -8.50 5.54 19.99
N GLY A 29 -8.76 6.44 19.05
CA GLY A 29 -8.58 6.17 17.65
C GLY A 29 -7.08 5.95 17.41
N CYS A 30 -6.67 4.72 17.16
CA CYS A 30 -5.35 4.47 16.59
C CYS A 30 -5.35 5.11 15.19
N VAL A 31 -4.74 6.30 15.08
CA VAL A 31 -4.49 6.92 13.78
C VAL A 31 -3.43 6.06 13.10
N TYR A 32 -3.87 5.27 12.12
CA TYR A 32 -2.96 4.57 11.22
C TYR A 32 -2.20 5.64 10.42
N LYS A 33 -0.94 5.86 10.78
CA LYS A 33 -0.06 6.75 10.03
C LYS A 33 0.42 5.97 8.82
N PRO A 34 0.08 6.39 7.58
CA PRO A 34 0.61 5.72 6.40
C PRO A 34 2.13 5.75 6.44
N GLU A 35 2.74 4.60 6.22
CA GLU A 35 4.19 4.44 6.28
C GLU A 35 4.85 5.18 5.11
N GLY A 36 5.41 6.35 5.37
CA GLY A 36 6.29 7.09 4.48
C GLY A 36 5.66 7.66 3.19
N PRO A 37 6.40 8.44 2.44
CA PRO A 37 5.96 8.92 1.14
C PRO A 37 5.94 7.76 0.13
N TYR A 38 4.88 7.70 -0.68
CA TYR A 38 4.81 6.78 -1.81
C TYR A 38 5.83 7.18 -2.87
N LEU A 39 6.57 6.20 -3.37
CA LEU A 39 7.49 6.35 -4.47
C LEU A 39 6.77 6.06 -5.80
N PRO A 40 7.18 6.69 -6.91
CA PRO A 40 6.54 6.43 -8.20
C PRO A 40 6.88 5.03 -8.70
N ALA A 41 5.84 4.29 -9.11
CA ALA A 41 5.95 3.13 -9.96
C ALA A 41 5.65 3.54 -11.41
N GLN A 42 5.84 2.62 -12.35
CA GLN A 42 5.52 2.80 -13.75
C GLN A 42 4.57 1.69 -14.21
N VAL A 43 3.79 1.97 -15.25
CA VAL A 43 2.90 1.00 -15.87
C VAL A 43 3.17 0.92 -17.37
N MET A 44 3.14 -0.29 -17.89
CA MET A 44 3.14 -0.54 -19.33
C MET A 44 2.22 -1.70 -19.67
N VAL A 45 1.88 -1.85 -20.92
CA VAL A 45 1.15 -3.03 -21.42
C VAL A 45 2.06 -3.80 -22.35
N VAL A 46 2.19 -5.09 -22.12
CA VAL A 46 2.99 -6.01 -22.93
C VAL A 46 2.10 -7.20 -23.27
N SER A 47 1.86 -7.45 -24.55
CA SER A 47 1.00 -8.55 -25.03
C SER A 47 -0.37 -8.57 -24.32
N ASP A 48 -1.02 -7.41 -24.25
CA ASP A 48 -2.31 -7.16 -23.59
C ASP A 48 -2.34 -7.45 -22.06
N GLN A 49 -1.18 -7.60 -21.45
CA GLN A 49 -1.05 -7.75 -20.01
C GLN A 49 -0.49 -6.47 -19.38
N VAL A 50 -1.10 -6.05 -18.27
CA VAL A 50 -0.61 -4.92 -17.49
C VAL A 50 0.64 -5.34 -16.72
N CYS A 51 1.69 -4.58 -16.93
CA CYS A 51 3.01 -4.77 -16.35
C CYS A 51 3.33 -3.59 -15.44
N LEU A 52 3.59 -3.85 -14.17
CA LEU A 52 4.00 -2.85 -13.20
C LEU A 52 5.50 -2.90 -13.01
N LEU A 53 6.14 -1.74 -12.98
CA LEU A 53 7.57 -1.61 -12.85
C LEU A 53 7.91 -0.72 -11.66
N ILE A 54 8.92 -1.12 -10.88
CA ILE A 54 9.48 -0.35 -9.78
C ILE A 54 10.99 -0.27 -9.87
N ARG A 55 11.58 0.57 -9.03
CA ARG A 55 13.05 0.68 -8.88
C ARG A 55 13.44 0.19 -7.47
N PRO A 56 13.64 -1.12 -7.31
CA PRO A 56 14.07 -1.68 -6.03
C PRO A 56 15.52 -1.23 -5.71
N GLN A 57 15.87 -1.29 -4.44
CA GLN A 57 17.21 -0.99 -3.95
C GLN A 57 17.78 -2.17 -3.16
N GLY A 58 19.06 -2.47 -3.37
CA GLY A 58 19.74 -3.54 -2.63
C GLY A 58 19.04 -4.90 -2.73
N ASP A 59 18.71 -5.47 -1.57
CA ASP A 59 18.09 -6.79 -1.42
C ASP A 59 16.56 -6.75 -1.32
N GLU A 60 15.93 -5.61 -1.68
CA GLU A 60 14.48 -5.47 -1.58
C GLU A 60 13.75 -6.51 -2.40
N LYS A 61 12.69 -7.04 -1.78
CA LYS A 61 11.78 -8.02 -2.37
C LYS A 61 10.35 -7.52 -2.27
N ILE A 62 9.51 -7.92 -3.21
CA ILE A 62 8.07 -7.61 -3.14
C ILE A 62 7.45 -8.39 -1.99
N ILE A 63 6.73 -7.70 -1.12
CA ILE A 63 5.97 -8.30 -0.04
C ILE A 63 4.50 -8.41 -0.43
N ARG A 64 3.97 -7.32 -1.03
CA ARG A 64 2.54 -7.19 -1.29
C ARG A 64 2.27 -6.31 -2.50
N LEU A 65 1.24 -6.66 -3.24
CA LEU A 65 0.63 -5.88 -4.32
C LEU A 65 -0.86 -5.74 -4.04
N ASP A 66 -1.34 -4.49 -4.01
CA ASP A 66 -2.76 -4.18 -3.93
C ASP A 66 -3.18 -3.45 -5.21
N ILE A 67 -4.29 -3.88 -5.83
CA ILE A 67 -4.87 -3.24 -7.02
C ILE A 67 -6.33 -2.87 -6.73
N ASN A 68 -6.65 -1.60 -6.90
CA ASN A 68 -7.99 -1.05 -6.72
C ASN A 68 -8.48 -0.40 -8.01
N GLU A 69 -9.76 -0.58 -8.34
CA GLU A 69 -10.44 0.16 -9.39
C GLU A 69 -10.96 1.48 -8.82
N ILE A 70 -10.60 2.60 -9.44
CA ILE A 70 -10.97 3.95 -9.00
C ILE A 70 -12.43 4.23 -9.43
N GLY A 71 -13.23 4.76 -8.50
CA GLY A 71 -14.61 5.19 -8.81
C GLY A 71 -15.64 4.07 -8.87
N SER A 72 -15.27 2.81 -8.66
CA SER A 72 -16.22 1.71 -8.59
C SER A 72 -16.89 1.61 -7.22
N VAL A 73 -18.22 1.49 -7.21
CA VAL A 73 -19.01 1.22 -6.00
C VAL A 73 -18.66 -0.17 -5.45
N ASN A 74 -18.38 -1.13 -6.32
CA ASN A 74 -17.87 -2.45 -5.99
C ASN A 74 -16.35 -2.45 -6.19
N LYS A 75 -15.62 -1.93 -5.22
CA LYS A 75 -14.15 -1.94 -5.23
C LYS A 75 -13.65 -3.37 -5.37
N ARG A 76 -13.22 -3.73 -6.59
CA ARG A 76 -12.46 -4.96 -6.77
C ARG A 76 -11.08 -4.71 -6.20
N LEU A 77 -10.86 -5.24 -5.01
CA LEU A 77 -9.55 -5.22 -4.37
C LEU A 77 -8.87 -6.55 -4.69
N LEU A 78 -7.77 -6.50 -5.41
CA LEU A 78 -6.80 -7.58 -5.42
C LEU A 78 -5.75 -7.28 -4.36
N THR A 79 -5.60 -8.17 -3.39
CA THR A 79 -4.44 -8.19 -2.50
C THR A 79 -3.68 -9.48 -2.74
N GLN A 80 -2.44 -9.33 -3.19
CA GLN A 80 -1.54 -10.45 -3.44
C GLN A 80 -0.33 -10.33 -2.52
N THR A 81 -0.03 -11.39 -1.77
CA THR A 81 1.22 -11.56 -1.04
C THR A 81 2.14 -12.48 -1.84
N PHE A 82 3.44 -12.24 -1.77
CA PHE A 82 4.43 -13.00 -2.53
C PHE A 82 5.20 -13.94 -1.61
N THR A 83 5.39 -15.18 -2.06
CA THR A 83 6.32 -16.11 -1.39
C THR A 83 7.77 -15.66 -1.63
N PRO A 84 8.75 -16.13 -0.84
CA PRO A 84 10.16 -15.77 -1.04
C PRO A 84 10.66 -16.02 -2.46
N GLU A 85 10.18 -17.07 -3.12
CA GLU A 85 10.55 -17.44 -4.49
C GLU A 85 9.94 -16.50 -5.53
N GLN A 86 8.72 -16.01 -5.30
CA GLN A 86 7.99 -15.11 -6.18
C GLN A 86 8.32 -13.63 -5.93
N SER A 87 8.95 -13.34 -4.80
CA SER A 87 9.20 -11.98 -4.31
C SER A 87 10.38 -11.28 -4.98
N ALA A 88 11.20 -12.01 -5.74
CA ALA A 88 12.35 -11.45 -6.41
C ALA A 88 11.92 -10.37 -7.40
N VAL A 89 12.49 -9.19 -7.27
CA VAL A 89 12.29 -8.07 -8.17
C VAL A 89 13.61 -7.46 -8.58
N SER A 90 13.72 -7.13 -9.86
CA SER A 90 14.86 -6.40 -10.39
C SER A 90 14.36 -5.23 -11.24
N ARG A 91 15.24 -4.25 -11.43
CA ARG A 91 14.90 -3.08 -12.25
C ARG A 91 14.50 -3.50 -13.66
N GLY A 92 13.37 -3.00 -14.13
CA GLY A 92 12.85 -3.29 -15.47
C GLY A 92 12.14 -4.62 -15.62
N HIS A 93 12.02 -5.42 -14.54
CA HIS A 93 11.22 -6.62 -14.57
C HIS A 93 9.74 -6.30 -14.29
N CYS A 94 8.88 -6.94 -15.07
CA CYS A 94 7.44 -6.87 -14.93
C CYS A 94 6.99 -7.58 -13.67
N ILE A 95 6.29 -6.86 -12.79
CA ILE A 95 5.60 -7.47 -11.66
C ILE A 95 4.29 -8.04 -12.20
N SER A 96 4.15 -9.37 -12.07
CA SER A 96 2.94 -10.06 -12.50
C SER A 96 1.73 -9.64 -11.66
N THR A 97 0.66 -9.29 -12.33
CA THR A 97 -0.62 -8.96 -11.71
C THR A 97 -1.54 -10.18 -11.56
N GLN A 98 -1.00 -11.39 -11.70
CA GLN A 98 -1.68 -12.70 -11.55
C GLN A 98 -3.05 -12.75 -12.26
N ASN A 99 -3.09 -12.32 -13.51
CA ASN A 99 -4.31 -12.30 -14.32
C ASN A 99 -5.47 -11.49 -13.71
N TYR A 100 -5.15 -10.42 -12.97
CA TYR A 100 -6.18 -9.48 -12.53
C TYR A 100 -7.02 -9.06 -13.74
N PRO A 101 -8.37 -9.13 -13.66
CA PRO A 101 -9.24 -8.90 -14.81
C PRO A 101 -9.37 -7.40 -15.10
N PHE A 102 -8.30 -6.82 -15.62
CA PHE A 102 -8.31 -5.44 -16.06
C PHE A 102 -9.31 -5.22 -17.18
N ARG A 103 -9.96 -4.08 -17.16
CA ARG A 103 -10.96 -3.69 -18.15
C ARG A 103 -10.58 -2.35 -18.78
N SER A 104 -10.73 -2.24 -20.09
CA SER A 104 -10.63 -0.97 -20.79
C SER A 104 -11.73 0.00 -20.32
N GLY A 105 -11.42 1.30 -20.30
CA GLY A 105 -12.33 2.35 -19.86
C GLY A 105 -12.31 2.60 -18.33
N TYR A 106 -11.49 1.88 -17.58
CA TYR A 106 -11.41 2.01 -16.12
C TYR A 106 -10.06 2.55 -15.66
N ALA A 107 -10.10 3.24 -14.54
CA ALA A 107 -8.90 3.73 -13.86
C ALA A 107 -8.56 2.84 -12.66
N TYR A 108 -7.27 2.66 -12.39
CA TYR A 108 -6.75 1.78 -11.35
C TYR A 108 -5.68 2.47 -10.53
N THR A 109 -5.59 2.07 -9.27
CA THR A 109 -4.44 2.35 -8.40
C THR A 109 -3.77 1.03 -8.07
N ALA A 110 -2.46 0.93 -8.28
CA ALA A 110 -1.66 -0.17 -7.81
C ALA A 110 -0.69 0.33 -6.72
N LEU A 111 -0.66 -0.36 -5.59
CA LEU A 111 0.25 -0.14 -4.47
C LEU A 111 1.14 -1.35 -4.30
N ILE A 112 2.46 -1.15 -4.37
CA ILE A 112 3.46 -2.20 -4.26
C ILE A 112 4.30 -1.94 -3.02
N THR A 113 4.29 -2.88 -2.09
CA THR A 113 5.13 -2.84 -0.89
C THR A 113 6.34 -3.74 -1.08
N VAL A 114 7.52 -3.18 -0.90
CA VAL A 114 8.78 -3.93 -0.88
C VAL A 114 9.41 -3.88 0.50
N GLY A 115 10.25 -4.85 0.82
CA GLY A 115 11.01 -4.88 2.06
C GLY A 115 12.40 -5.46 1.87
N SER A 116 13.33 -4.99 2.68
CA SER A 116 14.70 -5.48 2.75
C SER A 116 14.88 -6.36 3.99
N GLU A 117 15.33 -7.57 3.78
CA GLU A 117 15.66 -8.50 4.86
C GLU A 117 16.86 -8.00 5.66
N ILE A 118 17.85 -7.40 4.99
CA ILE A 118 19.04 -6.83 5.62
C ILE A 118 18.63 -5.68 6.55
N GLN A 119 17.82 -4.74 6.06
CA GLN A 119 17.37 -3.62 6.88
C GLN A 119 16.56 -4.10 8.09
N ARG A 120 15.69 -5.12 7.89
CA ARG A 120 14.91 -5.71 8.97
C ARG A 120 15.80 -6.33 10.04
N ARG A 121 16.85 -7.08 9.66
CA ARG A 121 17.81 -7.69 10.60
C ARG A 121 18.62 -6.66 11.35
N LEU A 122 19.00 -5.57 10.68
CA LEU A 122 19.77 -4.48 11.27
C LEU A 122 18.90 -3.46 12.03
N ASN A 123 17.58 -3.68 12.10
CA ASN A 123 16.62 -2.78 12.77
C ASN A 123 16.61 -1.36 12.19
N ILE A 124 16.91 -1.23 10.89
CA ILE A 124 16.91 0.03 10.15
C ILE A 124 15.47 0.34 9.72
N HIS A 125 14.97 1.51 10.05
CA HIS A 125 13.62 1.97 9.69
C HIS A 125 13.66 3.11 8.68
N PRO A 126 12.70 3.12 7.71
CA PRO A 126 11.65 2.11 7.47
C PRO A 126 12.23 0.87 6.78
N GLY A 127 11.95 -0.31 7.32
CA GLY A 127 12.33 -1.61 6.72
C GLY A 127 11.52 -1.97 5.47
N THR A 128 10.53 -1.13 5.09
CA THR A 128 9.68 -1.28 3.92
C THR A 128 9.56 0.04 3.18
N ARG A 129 9.34 -0.04 1.86
CA ARG A 129 9.00 1.09 1.00
C ARG A 129 7.76 0.78 0.20
N ASN A 130 6.97 1.82 -0.09
CA ASN A 130 5.73 1.70 -0.86
C ASN A 130 5.88 2.45 -2.19
N PHE A 131 5.47 1.80 -3.26
CA PHE A 131 5.38 2.38 -4.61
C PHE A 131 3.91 2.47 -5.00
N GLU A 132 3.51 3.59 -5.59
CA GLU A 132 2.15 3.82 -6.07
C GLU A 132 2.18 4.22 -7.55
N ILE A 133 1.20 3.73 -8.28
CA ILE A 133 0.89 4.17 -9.63
C ILE A 133 -0.62 4.25 -9.79
N ARG A 134 -1.08 5.32 -10.44
CA ARG A 134 -2.46 5.47 -10.89
C ARG A 134 -2.47 5.51 -12.40
N PHE A 135 -3.35 4.75 -13.01
CA PHE A 135 -3.39 4.65 -14.47
C PHE A 135 -4.79 4.38 -14.97
N HIS A 136 -5.03 4.82 -16.19
CA HIS A 136 -6.25 4.56 -16.96
C HIS A 136 -5.93 3.58 -18.08
N LEU A 137 -6.82 2.59 -18.29
CA LEU A 137 -6.71 1.64 -19.39
C LEU A 137 -7.70 2.01 -20.49
N THR A 138 -7.21 2.05 -21.72
CA THR A 138 -8.03 2.29 -22.92
C THR A 138 -7.76 1.22 -23.97
N ASN A 139 -8.71 0.99 -24.85
CA ASN A 139 -8.46 0.23 -26.08
C ASN A 139 -7.81 1.14 -27.10
N TYR A 140 -6.73 0.67 -27.69
CA TYR A 140 -6.02 1.37 -28.74
C TYR A 140 -5.62 0.39 -29.85
N PHE A 141 -6.15 0.58 -31.06
CA PHE A 141 -5.92 -0.32 -32.22
C PHE A 141 -6.06 -1.82 -31.92
N GLY A 142 -7.06 -2.21 -31.13
CA GLY A 142 -7.34 -3.60 -30.80
C GLY A 142 -6.54 -4.20 -29.65
N GLY A 143 -5.68 -3.40 -28.98
CA GLY A 143 -4.94 -3.79 -27.79
C GLY A 143 -5.20 -2.85 -26.61
N LEU A 144 -4.76 -3.24 -25.41
CA LEU A 144 -4.79 -2.40 -24.22
C LEU A 144 -3.67 -1.35 -24.28
N LYS A 145 -3.96 -0.15 -23.80
CA LYS A 145 -2.99 0.91 -23.54
C LYS A 145 -3.18 1.45 -22.13
N ALA A 146 -2.09 1.55 -21.35
CA ALA A 146 -2.08 2.20 -20.05
C ALA A 146 -1.56 3.64 -20.19
N THR A 147 -2.22 4.56 -19.48
CA THR A 147 -1.81 5.97 -19.38
C THR A 147 -1.81 6.35 -17.91
N GLU A 148 -0.70 6.85 -17.40
CA GLU A 148 -0.56 7.35 -16.04
C GLU A 148 -1.43 8.60 -15.81
N ILE A 149 -2.01 8.74 -14.60
CA ILE A 149 -2.89 9.86 -14.21
C ILE A 149 -2.51 10.42 -12.84
#